data_3584e539f32367f1c3cec29803f7b9a3
#
_entry.id   3584e539f32367f1c3cec29803f7b9a3
#
_cell.length_a   1.000
_cell.length_b   1.000
_cell.length_c   1.000
_cell.angle_alpha   90.00
_cell.angle_beta   90.00
_cell.angle_gamma   90.00
#
_symmetry.space_group_name_H-M   'P 1'
#
loop_
_entity.id
_entity.type
_entity.pdbx_description
1 polymer ?
#
loop_
_entity_poly.entity_id
_entity_poly.type
_entity_poly.pdbx_seq_one_letter_code
_entity_poly.pdbx_strand_id
1 'polypeptide(L)'
;MPTSTICLSFDFDAISAWLTSWSSGRSRPSAVDISRGEFGARVGAPRILDLLKKYDIEATWFVPGHTADTFPDICKRVSREGHEIGYHGYAHEADPRPEEEAEIFKLAMTALKKVYGRDPVGYRFPGLDLADFTIDRLLENGFLYDSSLMGDDFHLYRVRRGDQWSLKGPYKFGSETRLVEIPFSWYLDDWPAFTFSWDPFRYAFTAVDTVYQYWKRHFDYMHECIEDGVYTLCTHPQVIGRAHLITMLEDLIRHMKKANGVRFCQLQEVATEYNKAHPVANP
;
A
#
# COMPACT_ATOMS: atom_id res chain seq x y z
N MET A 1 -14.91 -24.60 -4.15
CA MET A 1 -13.47 -24.59 -3.89
C MET A 1 -13.18 -23.28 -3.19
N PRO A 2 -12.31 -23.24 -2.19
CA PRO A 2 -11.93 -21.99 -1.56
C PRO A 2 -11.42 -21.02 -2.64
N THR A 3 -11.76 -19.75 -2.51
CA THR A 3 -11.39 -18.72 -3.48
C THR A 3 -10.23 -17.93 -2.91
N SER A 4 -9.03 -18.06 -3.52
CA SER A 4 -7.89 -17.24 -3.14
C SER A 4 -7.98 -15.87 -3.83
N THR A 5 -8.00 -14.81 -3.06
CA THR A 5 -8.05 -13.44 -3.56
C THR A 5 -6.67 -12.81 -3.55
N ILE A 6 -6.25 -12.25 -4.67
CA ILE A 6 -4.95 -11.59 -4.82
C ILE A 6 -5.17 -10.09 -5.00
N CYS A 7 -4.59 -9.30 -4.13
CA CYS A 7 -4.57 -7.85 -4.20
C CYS A 7 -3.14 -7.38 -4.47
N LEU A 8 -2.89 -6.94 -5.70
CA LEU A 8 -1.65 -6.24 -6.01
C LEU A 8 -1.81 -4.77 -5.65
N SER A 9 -0.92 -4.23 -4.85
CA SER A 9 -0.93 -2.83 -4.48
C SER A 9 0.42 -2.16 -4.72
N PHE A 10 0.37 -0.87 -5.05
CA PHE A 10 1.54 -0.08 -5.40
C PHE A 10 1.54 1.22 -4.61
N ASP A 11 2.56 1.42 -3.77
CA ASP A 11 2.79 2.69 -3.10
C ASP A 11 3.54 3.60 -4.08
N PHE A 12 2.78 4.50 -4.72
CA PHE A 12 3.29 5.32 -5.81
C PHE A 12 3.88 6.63 -5.29
N ASP A 13 4.90 6.52 -4.46
CA ASP A 13 5.55 7.66 -3.81
C ASP A 13 6.24 8.60 -4.78
N ALA A 14 6.82 8.06 -5.84
CA ALA A 14 7.68 8.83 -6.74
C ALA A 14 8.74 9.63 -5.95
N ILE A 15 8.77 10.96 -6.10
CA ILE A 15 9.74 11.82 -5.40
C ILE A 15 9.39 11.98 -3.92
N SER A 16 8.12 11.86 -3.54
CA SER A 16 7.65 12.19 -2.19
C SER A 16 8.34 11.38 -1.09
N ALA A 17 8.67 10.11 -1.35
CA ALA A 17 9.42 9.26 -0.41
C ALA A 17 10.77 9.85 0.06
N TRP A 18 11.30 10.83 -0.66
CA TRP A 18 12.60 11.45 -0.34
C TRP A 18 12.52 12.94 0.00
N LEU A 19 11.33 13.52 0.08
CA LEU A 19 11.13 14.90 0.47
C LEU A 19 11.14 15.07 1.99
N THR A 20 10.48 14.18 2.70
CA THR A 20 10.49 14.13 4.15
C THR A 20 11.73 13.37 4.58
N SER A 21 12.71 14.09 5.03
CA SER A 21 14.09 13.67 5.20
C SER A 21 14.28 12.34 5.95
N TRP A 22 14.67 11.35 5.26
CA TRP A 22 15.40 10.19 5.78
C TRP A 22 16.87 10.53 6.07
N SER A 23 17.32 11.71 5.70
CA SER A 23 18.69 12.18 5.84
C SER A 23 18.79 13.24 6.94
N SER A 24 19.16 12.81 8.14
CA SER A 24 19.58 13.73 9.19
C SER A 24 20.69 14.66 8.68
N GLY A 25 20.45 15.97 8.73
CA GLY A 25 21.47 16.99 8.49
C GLY A 25 21.61 17.52 7.06
N ARG A 26 20.79 17.11 6.11
CA ARG A 26 20.77 17.71 4.76
C ARG A 26 19.78 18.87 4.69
N SER A 27 20.19 19.95 4.01
CA SER A 27 19.32 21.13 3.76
C SER A 27 18.41 20.95 2.53
N ARG A 28 18.58 19.85 1.77
CA ARG A 28 17.79 19.53 0.55
C ARG A 28 17.80 18.04 0.27
N PRO A 29 16.80 17.53 -0.47
CA PRO A 29 16.81 16.15 -0.94
C PRO A 29 18.02 15.82 -1.82
N SER A 30 18.46 14.58 -1.81
CA SER A 30 19.54 14.08 -2.67
C SER A 30 19.09 14.06 -4.14
N ALA A 31 19.90 14.60 -5.05
CA ALA A 31 19.60 14.52 -6.48
C ALA A 31 19.52 13.08 -7.00
N VAL A 32 20.29 12.16 -6.40
CA VAL A 32 20.22 10.73 -6.70
C VAL A 32 18.86 10.15 -6.31
N ASP A 33 18.38 10.47 -5.10
CA ASP A 33 17.10 9.96 -4.59
C ASP A 33 15.92 10.59 -5.36
N ILE A 34 15.98 11.88 -5.66
CA ILE A 34 14.99 12.51 -6.54
C ILE A 34 14.93 11.82 -7.91
N SER A 35 16.08 11.49 -8.51
CA SER A 35 16.12 10.78 -9.79
C SER A 35 15.54 9.35 -9.71
N ARG A 36 15.63 8.70 -8.54
CA ARG A 36 14.99 7.40 -8.29
C ARG A 36 13.46 7.54 -8.25
N GLY A 37 12.97 8.57 -7.59
CA GLY A 37 11.54 8.88 -7.57
C GLY A 37 11.01 9.24 -8.96
N GLU A 38 11.76 10.06 -9.71
CA GLU A 38 11.44 10.38 -11.09
C GLU A 38 11.37 9.13 -11.98
N PHE A 39 12.31 8.18 -11.82
CA PHE A 39 12.25 6.89 -12.48
C PHE A 39 10.93 6.16 -12.16
N GLY A 40 10.49 6.15 -10.90
CA GLY A 40 9.22 5.55 -10.49
C GLY A 40 8.04 6.07 -11.31
N ALA A 41 7.94 7.39 -11.46
CA ALA A 41 6.84 8.01 -12.19
C ALA A 41 6.96 7.90 -13.72
N ARG A 42 8.16 8.07 -14.28
CA ARG A 42 8.35 8.16 -15.73
C ARG A 42 8.59 6.83 -16.41
N VAL A 43 9.09 5.82 -15.68
CA VAL A 43 9.48 4.52 -16.23
C VAL A 43 8.80 3.36 -15.50
N GLY A 44 8.87 3.34 -14.16
CA GLY A 44 8.36 2.24 -13.35
C GLY A 44 6.85 2.09 -13.46
N ALA A 45 6.09 3.14 -13.17
CA ALA A 45 4.64 3.11 -13.23
C ALA A 45 4.09 2.77 -14.64
N PRO A 46 4.60 3.34 -15.75
CA PRO A 46 4.21 2.89 -17.09
C PRO A 46 4.44 1.40 -17.35
N ARG A 47 5.60 0.85 -16.94
CA ARG A 47 5.90 -0.58 -17.09
C ARG A 47 4.93 -1.47 -16.31
N ILE A 48 4.60 -1.07 -15.09
CA ILE A 48 3.63 -1.79 -14.25
C ILE A 48 2.25 -1.78 -14.90
N LEU A 49 1.77 -0.61 -15.35
CA LEU A 49 0.48 -0.49 -16.02
C LEU A 49 0.41 -1.35 -17.27
N ASP A 50 1.47 -1.37 -18.09
CA ASP A 50 1.55 -2.22 -19.27
C ASP A 50 1.53 -3.72 -18.90
N LEU A 51 2.18 -4.11 -17.80
CA LEU A 51 2.15 -5.47 -17.26
C LEU A 51 0.75 -5.86 -16.77
N LEU A 52 0.11 -5.00 -15.97
CA LEU A 52 -1.24 -5.25 -15.45
C LEU A 52 -2.25 -5.39 -16.59
N LYS A 53 -2.18 -4.51 -17.59
CA LYS A 53 -2.99 -4.58 -18.81
C LYS A 53 -2.77 -5.88 -19.57
N LYS A 54 -1.53 -6.35 -19.71
CA LYS A 54 -1.20 -7.62 -20.38
C LYS A 54 -1.90 -8.82 -19.75
N TYR A 55 -2.11 -8.79 -18.43
CA TYR A 55 -2.73 -9.88 -17.68
C TYR A 55 -4.18 -9.63 -17.30
N ASP A 56 -4.78 -8.53 -17.74
CA ASP A 56 -6.15 -8.11 -17.41
C ASP A 56 -6.35 -8.08 -15.88
N ILE A 57 -5.53 -7.30 -15.20
CA ILE A 57 -5.53 -7.16 -13.74
C ILE A 57 -5.76 -5.71 -13.38
N GLU A 58 -6.79 -5.45 -12.57
CA GLU A 58 -6.95 -4.19 -11.87
C GLU A 58 -6.28 -4.27 -10.49
N ALA A 59 -5.69 -3.16 -10.04
CA ALA A 59 -4.88 -3.10 -8.83
C ALA A 59 -5.18 -1.81 -8.05
N THR A 60 -4.68 -1.74 -6.81
CA THR A 60 -4.80 -0.54 -5.98
C THR A 60 -3.48 0.22 -5.95
N TRP A 61 -3.55 1.55 -6.13
CA TRP A 61 -2.39 2.44 -6.09
C TRP A 61 -2.57 3.45 -4.96
N PHE A 62 -1.75 3.37 -3.93
CA PHE A 62 -1.70 4.36 -2.87
C PHE A 62 -0.81 5.52 -3.32
N VAL A 63 -1.40 6.70 -3.47
CA VAL A 63 -0.75 7.84 -4.13
C VAL A 63 -0.66 9.00 -3.15
N PRO A 64 0.55 9.49 -2.83
CA PRO A 64 0.70 10.75 -2.12
C PRO A 64 0.15 11.93 -2.93
N GLY A 65 -0.48 12.90 -2.26
CA GLY A 65 -1.00 14.10 -2.93
C GLY A 65 0.06 14.85 -3.72
N HIS A 66 1.28 14.92 -3.21
CA HIS A 66 2.44 15.53 -3.90
C HIS A 66 2.77 14.82 -5.23
N THR A 67 2.68 13.49 -5.25
CA THR A 67 2.88 12.71 -6.48
C THR A 67 1.76 12.99 -7.49
N ALA A 68 0.52 13.10 -7.03
CA ALA A 68 -0.62 13.48 -7.87
C ALA A 68 -0.48 14.90 -8.47
N ASP A 69 0.00 15.87 -7.70
CA ASP A 69 0.25 17.23 -8.19
C ASP A 69 1.49 17.33 -9.09
N THR A 70 2.54 16.52 -8.85
CA THR A 70 3.80 16.55 -9.61
C THR A 70 3.73 15.78 -10.92
N PHE A 71 3.01 14.64 -10.92
CA PHE A 71 2.89 13.72 -12.06
C PHE A 71 1.43 13.41 -12.39
N PRO A 72 0.59 14.42 -12.66
CA PRO A 72 -0.85 14.24 -12.81
C PRO A 72 -1.23 13.31 -13.98
N ASP A 73 -0.47 13.30 -15.07
CA ASP A 73 -0.82 12.54 -16.25
C ASP A 73 -0.71 11.03 -16.03
N ILE A 74 0.34 10.58 -15.33
CA ILE A 74 0.48 9.16 -15.02
C ILE A 74 -0.54 8.73 -13.94
N CYS A 75 -0.85 9.58 -12.95
CA CYS A 75 -1.89 9.30 -11.97
C CYS A 75 -3.29 9.22 -12.62
N LYS A 76 -3.59 10.10 -13.59
CA LYS A 76 -4.81 9.99 -14.40
C LYS A 76 -4.82 8.75 -15.28
N ARG A 77 -3.66 8.28 -15.76
CA ARG A 77 -3.56 7.02 -16.49
C ARG A 77 -3.95 5.84 -15.61
N VAL A 78 -3.44 5.78 -14.38
CA VAL A 78 -3.82 4.78 -13.35
C VAL A 78 -5.35 4.72 -13.23
N SER A 79 -6.00 5.86 -12.98
CA SER A 79 -7.46 5.93 -12.84
C SER A 79 -8.21 5.52 -14.11
N ARG A 80 -7.77 5.99 -15.30
CA ARG A 80 -8.44 5.69 -16.60
C ARG A 80 -8.32 4.23 -17.01
N GLU A 81 -7.30 3.53 -16.57
CA GLU A 81 -7.11 2.09 -16.84
C GLU A 81 -7.86 1.20 -15.81
N GLY A 82 -8.75 1.80 -14.98
CA GLY A 82 -9.65 1.08 -14.09
C GLY A 82 -9.10 0.82 -12.69
N HIS A 83 -7.86 1.22 -12.40
CA HIS A 83 -7.24 0.97 -11.10
C HIS A 83 -7.81 1.88 -10.01
N GLU A 84 -7.82 1.37 -8.78
CA GLU A 84 -8.14 2.16 -7.60
C GLU A 84 -6.98 3.09 -7.24
N ILE A 85 -7.33 4.33 -6.81
CA ILE A 85 -6.40 5.24 -6.14
C ILE A 85 -6.80 5.35 -4.67
N GLY A 86 -5.90 4.94 -3.78
CA GLY A 86 -5.98 5.10 -2.34
C GLY A 86 -5.15 6.30 -1.85
N TYR A 87 -5.39 6.70 -0.62
CA TYR A 87 -4.71 7.80 0.07
C TYR A 87 -3.39 7.34 0.70
N HIS A 88 -2.32 8.13 0.54
CA HIS A 88 -0.98 7.86 1.09
C HIS A 88 -0.27 9.14 1.57
N GLY A 89 -0.92 9.95 2.41
CA GLY A 89 -0.38 11.24 2.83
C GLY A 89 -0.32 12.28 1.70
N TYR A 90 0.36 13.40 1.95
CA TYR A 90 0.64 14.39 0.90
C TYR A 90 2.07 14.28 0.39
N ALA A 91 3.08 14.41 1.25
CA ALA A 91 4.50 14.28 0.92
C ALA A 91 5.16 13.07 1.61
N HIS A 92 4.40 11.99 1.83
CA HIS A 92 4.85 10.76 2.49
C HIS A 92 5.32 11.02 3.93
N GLU A 93 4.51 11.71 4.71
CA GLU A 93 4.78 12.05 6.11
C GLU A 93 4.67 10.81 6.99
N ALA A 94 5.75 10.47 7.71
CA ALA A 94 5.82 9.24 8.50
C ALA A 94 5.40 9.40 9.98
N ASP A 95 5.31 10.62 10.51
CA ASP A 95 4.94 10.88 11.92
C ASP A 95 4.37 12.30 12.08
N PRO A 96 3.21 12.60 11.49
CA PRO A 96 2.60 13.91 11.62
C PRO A 96 1.94 14.07 13.00
N ARG A 97 2.00 15.27 13.55
CA ARG A 97 1.16 15.62 14.71
C ARG A 97 -0.31 15.76 14.30
N PRO A 98 -1.27 15.61 15.22
CA PRO A 98 -2.71 15.63 14.89
C PRO A 98 -3.18 16.84 14.08
N GLU A 99 -2.68 18.04 14.40
CA GLU A 99 -2.99 19.29 13.70
C GLU A 99 -2.34 19.33 12.30
N GLU A 100 -1.11 18.84 12.16
CA GLU A 100 -0.41 18.73 10.87
C GLU A 100 -1.10 17.74 9.94
N GLU A 101 -1.53 16.60 10.48
CA GLU A 101 -2.25 15.59 9.72
C GLU A 101 -3.56 16.13 9.13
N ALA A 102 -4.26 17.03 9.84
CA ALA A 102 -5.47 17.66 9.32
C ALA A 102 -5.23 18.49 8.05
N GLU A 103 -4.11 19.21 8.01
CA GLU A 103 -3.71 20.00 6.85
C GLU A 103 -3.21 19.11 5.71
N ILE A 104 -2.37 18.12 6.03
CA ILE A 104 -1.87 17.11 5.10
C ILE A 104 -3.05 16.38 4.43
N PHE A 105 -4.02 15.96 5.22
CA PHE A 105 -5.21 15.27 4.74
C PHE A 105 -5.99 16.12 3.72
N LYS A 106 -6.25 17.38 4.04
CA LYS A 106 -6.96 18.32 3.16
C LYS A 106 -6.20 18.55 1.84
N LEU A 107 -4.88 18.73 1.90
CA LEU A 107 -4.04 18.91 0.72
C LEU A 107 -4.05 17.66 -0.16
N ALA A 108 -3.83 16.49 0.42
CA ALA A 108 -3.79 15.23 -0.29
C ALA A 108 -5.14 14.89 -0.94
N MET A 109 -6.25 14.99 -0.20
CA MET A 109 -7.58 14.74 -0.75
C MET A 109 -7.91 15.66 -1.92
N THR A 110 -7.50 16.94 -1.83
CA THR A 110 -7.68 17.91 -2.92
C THR A 110 -6.90 17.51 -4.17
N ALA A 111 -5.65 17.08 -4.01
CA ALA A 111 -4.80 16.65 -5.12
C ALA A 111 -5.30 15.35 -5.76
N LEU A 112 -5.65 14.36 -4.94
CA LEU A 112 -6.15 13.05 -5.40
C LEU A 112 -7.47 13.18 -6.15
N LYS A 113 -8.38 14.02 -5.68
CA LYS A 113 -9.66 14.26 -6.37
C LYS A 113 -9.49 14.80 -7.79
N LYS A 114 -8.46 15.62 -8.06
CA LYS A 114 -8.17 16.15 -9.40
C LYS A 114 -7.74 15.05 -10.41
N VAL A 115 -7.08 13.99 -9.93
CA VAL A 115 -6.55 12.92 -10.77
C VAL A 115 -7.44 11.69 -10.80
N TYR A 116 -8.16 11.40 -9.71
CA TYR A 116 -9.05 10.25 -9.58
C TYR A 116 -10.49 10.56 -10.00
N GLY A 117 -10.93 11.82 -9.84
CA GLY A 117 -12.30 12.25 -10.14
C GLY A 117 -13.31 11.95 -9.02
N ARG A 118 -12.90 11.25 -7.97
CA ARG A 118 -13.69 10.93 -6.76
C ARG A 118 -12.79 10.96 -5.52
N ASP A 119 -13.38 10.89 -4.35
CA ASP A 119 -12.63 10.79 -3.10
C ASP A 119 -12.13 9.33 -2.91
N PRO A 120 -10.87 9.11 -2.48
CA PRO A 120 -10.37 7.80 -2.09
C PRO A 120 -11.17 7.22 -0.92
N VAL A 121 -11.29 5.90 -0.89
CA VAL A 121 -11.95 5.17 0.21
C VAL A 121 -11.00 4.22 0.94
N GLY A 122 -9.80 4.05 0.41
CA GLY A 122 -8.73 3.23 0.96
C GLY A 122 -7.58 4.08 1.46
N TYR A 123 -6.96 3.62 2.53
CA TYR A 123 -5.84 4.27 3.19
C TYR A 123 -4.67 3.31 3.35
N ARG A 124 -3.45 3.84 3.21
CA ARG A 124 -2.21 3.23 3.70
C ARG A 124 -1.35 4.33 4.29
N PHE A 125 -0.87 4.13 5.53
CA PHE A 125 -0.06 5.13 6.19
C PHE A 125 1.37 5.13 5.64
N PRO A 126 1.95 6.29 5.29
CA PRO A 126 3.37 6.39 4.97
C PRO A 126 4.22 5.93 6.17
N GLY A 127 5.06 4.89 5.99
CA GLY A 127 5.86 4.34 7.09
C GLY A 127 5.14 3.32 7.98
N LEU A 128 3.85 3.04 7.74
CA LEU A 128 3.10 1.94 8.36
C LEU A 128 2.98 2.03 9.88
N ASP A 129 2.58 3.19 10.41
CA ASP A 129 2.14 3.36 11.79
C ASP A 129 0.78 4.08 11.82
N LEU A 130 -0.08 3.76 12.76
CA LEU A 130 -1.46 4.23 12.80
C LEU A 130 -1.84 4.73 14.19
N ALA A 131 -2.09 6.04 14.31
CA ALA A 131 -2.51 6.67 15.56
C ALA A 131 -4.04 6.71 15.69
N ASP A 132 -4.56 6.76 16.92
CA ASP A 132 -6.00 6.89 17.18
C ASP A 132 -6.63 8.10 16.48
N PHE A 133 -5.95 9.24 16.42
CA PHE A 133 -6.45 10.43 15.72
C PHE A 133 -6.51 10.24 14.20
N THR A 134 -5.63 9.41 13.63
CA THR A 134 -5.69 9.01 12.22
C THR A 134 -6.93 8.15 11.96
N ILE A 135 -7.16 7.16 12.83
CA ILE A 135 -8.35 6.29 12.75
C ILE A 135 -9.63 7.13 12.80
N ASP A 136 -9.72 8.10 13.73
CA ASP A 136 -10.86 9.01 13.83
C ASP A 136 -11.09 9.78 12.53
N ARG A 137 -10.03 10.35 11.97
CA ARG A 137 -10.10 11.09 10.71
C ARG A 137 -10.58 10.24 9.55
N LEU A 138 -10.08 9.00 9.44
CA LEU A 138 -10.52 8.07 8.41
C LEU A 138 -12.02 7.74 8.56
N LEU A 139 -12.46 7.49 9.78
CA LEU A 139 -13.87 7.22 10.08
C LEU A 139 -14.76 8.43 9.75
N GLU A 140 -14.37 9.64 10.15
CA GLU A 140 -15.12 10.89 9.88
C GLU A 140 -15.24 11.18 8.37
N ASN A 141 -14.24 10.80 7.58
CA ASN A 141 -14.19 11.05 6.13
C ASN A 141 -14.67 9.86 5.29
N GLY A 142 -15.28 8.85 5.90
CA GLY A 142 -15.96 7.77 5.17
C GLY A 142 -15.04 6.75 4.53
N PHE A 143 -13.79 6.62 4.98
CA PHE A 143 -12.92 5.56 4.52
C PHE A 143 -13.48 4.19 4.86
N LEU A 144 -13.30 3.24 3.95
CA LEU A 144 -13.78 1.87 4.09
C LEU A 144 -12.74 0.97 4.74
N TYR A 145 -11.46 1.18 4.41
CA TYR A 145 -10.38 0.31 4.86
C TYR A 145 -9.06 1.05 5.06
N ASP A 146 -8.24 0.46 5.90
CA ASP A 146 -6.80 0.65 6.03
C ASP A 146 -6.06 -0.58 5.54
N SER A 147 -4.81 -0.43 5.11
CA SER A 147 -3.91 -1.52 4.77
C SER A 147 -2.49 -1.17 5.24
N SER A 148 -2.34 -1.02 6.55
CA SER A 148 -1.07 -0.64 7.19
C SER A 148 -0.64 -1.61 8.29
N LEU A 149 -1.58 -2.35 8.90
CA LEU A 149 -1.32 -3.18 10.07
C LEU A 149 -1.07 -4.65 9.70
N MET A 150 -0.41 -5.38 10.60
CA MET A 150 0.09 -6.73 10.39
C MET A 150 -0.45 -7.72 11.42
N GLY A 151 -1.73 -7.60 11.78
CA GLY A 151 -2.35 -8.43 12.82
C GLY A 151 -2.77 -9.82 12.35
N ASP A 152 -2.80 -10.07 11.04
CA ASP A 152 -3.03 -11.38 10.40
C ASP A 152 -2.26 -11.43 9.07
N ASP A 153 -2.02 -12.62 8.52
CA ASP A 153 -1.36 -12.77 7.22
C ASP A 153 -2.36 -12.72 6.05
N PHE A 154 -3.61 -13.21 6.25
CA PHE A 154 -4.54 -13.50 5.16
C PHE A 154 -6.00 -13.12 5.43
N HIS A 155 -6.39 -12.92 6.68
CA HIS A 155 -7.77 -12.61 7.03
C HIS A 155 -7.92 -11.13 7.38
N LEU A 156 -8.95 -10.53 6.81
CA LEU A 156 -9.35 -9.18 7.15
C LEU A 156 -9.88 -9.13 8.59
N TYR A 157 -9.68 -7.99 9.24
CA TYR A 157 -10.20 -7.75 10.59
C TYR A 157 -10.65 -6.29 10.75
N ARG A 158 -11.13 -5.92 11.94
CA ARG A 158 -11.50 -4.54 12.25
C ARG A 158 -10.36 -3.81 12.94
N VAL A 159 -10.06 -2.60 12.45
CA VAL A 159 -9.12 -1.71 13.13
C VAL A 159 -9.69 -1.35 14.50
N ARG A 160 -8.88 -1.48 15.56
CA ARG A 160 -9.25 -1.10 16.92
C ARG A 160 -8.83 0.34 17.21
N ARG A 161 -9.50 0.93 18.18
CA ARG A 161 -9.23 2.26 18.71
C ARG A 161 -9.21 2.21 20.23
N GLY A 162 -8.32 3.02 20.85
CA GLY A 162 -8.22 3.13 22.30
C GLY A 162 -7.47 1.98 22.97
N ASP A 163 -6.54 1.38 22.28
CA ASP A 163 -5.60 0.40 22.84
C ASP A 163 -4.80 1.04 23.98
N GLN A 164 -4.61 0.32 25.10
CA GLN A 164 -3.88 0.81 26.27
C GLN A 164 -2.70 -0.10 26.55
N TRP A 165 -1.54 0.50 26.72
CA TRP A 165 -0.32 -0.23 27.04
C TRP A 165 0.36 0.29 28.30
N SER A 166 1.10 -0.59 28.97
CA SER A 166 1.89 -0.26 30.15
C SER A 166 3.08 -1.21 30.25
N LEU A 167 4.24 -0.69 30.63
CA LEU A 167 5.42 -1.52 30.93
C LEU A 167 5.28 -2.31 32.25
N LYS A 168 4.24 -2.04 33.06
CA LYS A 168 4.01 -2.64 34.36
C LYS A 168 2.75 -3.48 34.47
N GLY A 169 2.08 -3.72 33.34
CA GLY A 169 0.84 -4.50 33.30
C GLY A 169 0.54 -5.02 31.90
N PRO A 170 -0.49 -5.85 31.73
CA PRO A 170 -0.86 -6.41 30.45
C PRO A 170 -1.36 -5.32 29.50
N TYR A 171 -1.17 -5.55 28.19
CA TYR A 171 -1.80 -4.78 27.13
C TYR A 171 -3.31 -4.95 27.20
N LYS A 172 -4.06 -3.87 26.99
CA LYS A 172 -5.51 -3.91 26.89
C LYS A 172 -5.92 -3.46 25.51
N PHE A 173 -6.55 -4.37 24.79
CA PHE A 173 -7.10 -4.09 23.47
C PHE A 173 -8.31 -3.15 23.59
N GLY A 174 -8.35 -2.17 22.69
CA GLY A 174 -9.46 -1.24 22.57
C GLY A 174 -10.68 -1.84 21.85
N SER A 175 -11.57 -0.99 21.41
CA SER A 175 -12.79 -1.41 20.71
C SER A 175 -12.59 -1.44 19.19
N GLU A 176 -13.18 -2.42 18.53
CA GLU A 176 -13.25 -2.50 17.08
C GLU A 176 -14.05 -1.31 16.52
N THR A 177 -13.58 -0.81 15.38
CA THR A 177 -14.28 0.23 14.61
C THR A 177 -14.94 -0.36 13.37
N ARG A 178 -15.61 0.47 12.56
CA ARG A 178 -16.11 0.04 11.25
C ARG A 178 -15.03 -0.02 10.15
N LEU A 179 -13.84 0.49 10.40
CA LEU A 179 -12.74 0.49 9.44
C LEU A 179 -12.22 -0.94 9.29
N VAL A 180 -12.15 -1.42 8.06
CA VAL A 180 -11.59 -2.74 7.74
C VAL A 180 -10.08 -2.64 7.63
N GLU A 181 -9.36 -3.54 8.27
CA GLU A 181 -7.96 -3.76 7.98
C GLU A 181 -7.82 -4.84 6.91
N ILE A 182 -7.11 -4.52 5.83
CA ILE A 182 -6.63 -5.50 4.86
C ILE A 182 -5.16 -5.70 5.14
N PRO A 183 -4.75 -6.85 5.75
CA PRO A 183 -3.42 -7.02 6.28
C PRO A 183 -2.32 -6.71 5.28
N PHE A 184 -1.35 -5.97 5.74
CA PHE A 184 -0.09 -5.68 5.06
C PHE A 184 1.02 -6.53 5.69
N SER A 185 2.13 -6.73 4.99
CA SER A 185 3.31 -7.37 5.58
C SER A 185 4.60 -6.86 4.95
N TRP A 186 5.57 -6.46 5.77
CA TRP A 186 6.92 -6.13 5.29
C TRP A 186 7.63 -7.31 4.59
N TYR A 187 7.17 -8.54 4.83
CA TYR A 187 7.66 -9.71 4.07
C TYR A 187 7.11 -9.74 2.64
N LEU A 188 6.00 -9.04 2.38
CA LEU A 188 5.37 -8.88 1.07
C LEU A 188 5.51 -7.44 0.53
N ASP A 189 6.66 -6.83 0.82
CA ASP A 189 7.03 -5.48 0.39
C ASP A 189 8.40 -5.51 -0.28
N ASP A 190 8.55 -4.81 -1.42
CA ASP A 190 9.80 -4.76 -2.17
C ASP A 190 10.82 -3.78 -1.58
N TRP A 191 10.36 -2.80 -0.76
CA TRP A 191 11.23 -1.77 -0.19
C TRP A 191 12.29 -2.34 0.77
N PRO A 192 11.95 -3.15 1.77
CA PRO A 192 12.95 -3.74 2.68
C PRO A 192 13.95 -4.65 1.96
N ALA A 193 13.53 -5.30 0.87
CA ALA A 193 14.35 -6.27 0.17
C ALA A 193 15.35 -5.64 -0.82
N PHE A 194 14.99 -4.51 -1.46
CA PHE A 194 15.71 -4.02 -2.64
C PHE A 194 16.14 -2.55 -2.56
N THR A 195 15.88 -1.85 -1.43
CA THR A 195 16.20 -0.43 -1.34
C THR A 195 17.53 -0.20 -0.64
N PHE A 196 18.46 0.43 -1.36
CA PHE A 196 19.73 0.89 -0.83
C PHE A 196 19.68 2.40 -0.55
N SER A 197 20.31 2.84 0.54
CA SER A 197 20.53 4.25 0.86
C SER A 197 21.91 4.46 1.51
N TRP A 198 22.58 5.57 1.18
CA TRP A 198 23.82 5.97 1.81
C TRP A 198 23.60 6.71 3.13
N ASP A 199 22.51 7.45 3.24
CA ASP A 199 22.23 8.30 4.38
C ASP A 199 20.71 8.33 4.65
N PRO A 200 20.21 7.77 5.75
CA PRO A 200 20.95 6.82 6.60
C PRO A 200 21.39 5.57 5.82
N PHE A 201 22.51 4.98 6.21
CA PHE A 201 23.03 3.81 5.51
C PHE A 201 22.06 2.62 5.68
N ARG A 202 21.57 2.12 4.56
CA ARG A 202 20.74 0.92 4.48
C ARG A 202 21.23 0.06 3.34
N TYR A 203 21.43 -1.22 3.61
CA TYR A 203 21.85 -2.18 2.63
C TYR A 203 20.76 -3.25 2.45
N ALA A 204 20.15 -3.26 1.30
CA ALA A 204 19.12 -4.21 0.95
C ALA A 204 19.24 -4.60 -0.54
N PHE A 205 20.26 -5.41 -0.86
CA PHE A 205 20.42 -6.05 -2.15
C PHE A 205 20.18 -7.55 -2.01
N THR A 206 18.95 -7.92 -1.67
CA THR A 206 18.56 -9.32 -1.60
C THR A 206 18.53 -9.93 -3.01
N ALA A 207 18.98 -11.17 -3.15
CA ALA A 207 18.88 -11.87 -4.42
C ALA A 207 17.41 -11.98 -4.86
N VAL A 208 17.15 -11.65 -6.13
CA VAL A 208 15.78 -11.61 -6.70
C VAL A 208 15.07 -12.96 -6.53
N ASP A 209 15.76 -14.06 -6.81
CA ASP A 209 15.20 -15.41 -6.68
C ASP A 209 14.81 -15.74 -5.23
N THR A 210 15.55 -15.23 -4.24
CA THR A 210 15.21 -15.42 -2.83
C THR A 210 13.89 -14.74 -2.49
N VAL A 211 13.71 -13.48 -2.90
CA VAL A 211 12.47 -12.72 -2.67
C VAL A 211 11.30 -13.37 -3.41
N TYR A 212 11.51 -13.75 -4.67
CA TYR A 212 10.52 -14.51 -5.43
C TYR A 212 10.06 -15.77 -4.70
N GLN A 213 11.00 -16.54 -4.13
CA GLN A 213 10.69 -17.81 -3.47
C GLN A 213 9.87 -17.60 -2.20
N TYR A 214 10.11 -16.60 -1.37
CA TYR A 214 9.27 -16.43 -0.20
C TYR A 214 7.93 -15.76 -0.51
N TRP A 215 7.82 -14.85 -1.49
CA TRP A 215 6.53 -14.35 -1.97
C TRP A 215 5.67 -15.47 -2.56
N LYS A 216 6.30 -16.35 -3.37
CA LYS A 216 5.66 -17.53 -3.92
C LYS A 216 5.19 -18.49 -2.82
N ARG A 217 6.04 -18.81 -1.83
CA ARG A 217 5.68 -19.71 -0.73
C ARG A 217 4.56 -19.16 0.14
N HIS A 218 4.53 -17.86 0.34
CA HIS A 218 3.46 -17.19 1.08
C HIS A 218 2.11 -17.37 0.34
N PHE A 219 2.11 -17.16 -0.97
CA PHE A 219 0.94 -17.44 -1.81
C PHE A 219 0.56 -18.92 -1.79
N ASP A 220 1.51 -19.82 -2.00
CA ASP A 220 1.24 -21.27 -2.04
C ASP A 220 0.61 -21.74 -0.73
N TYR A 221 1.15 -21.31 0.43
CA TYR A 221 0.58 -21.63 1.73
C TYR A 221 -0.87 -21.13 1.89
N MET A 222 -1.11 -19.87 1.53
CA MET A 222 -2.46 -19.33 1.56
C MET A 222 -3.41 -20.15 0.68
N HIS A 223 -3.00 -20.41 -0.56
CA HIS A 223 -3.83 -21.10 -1.53
C HIS A 223 -4.16 -22.55 -1.13
N GLU A 224 -3.22 -23.24 -0.51
CA GLU A 224 -3.36 -24.65 -0.11
C GLU A 224 -4.01 -24.84 1.26
N CYS A 225 -3.87 -23.88 2.19
CA CYS A 225 -4.18 -24.07 3.59
C CYS A 225 -5.25 -23.12 4.15
N ILE A 226 -5.56 -22.01 3.48
CA ILE A 226 -6.41 -20.95 4.02
C ILE A 226 -7.67 -20.81 3.15
N GLU A 227 -8.83 -20.99 3.77
CA GLU A 227 -10.11 -20.76 3.12
C GLU A 227 -10.38 -19.25 3.00
N ASP A 228 -10.77 -18.79 1.80
CA ASP A 228 -11.07 -17.38 1.49
C ASP A 228 -9.96 -16.39 1.85
N GLY A 229 -8.71 -16.85 1.77
CA GLY A 229 -7.53 -16.03 2.06
C GLY A 229 -7.32 -14.89 1.07
N VAL A 230 -6.83 -13.76 1.57
CA VAL A 230 -6.46 -12.59 0.80
C VAL A 230 -4.94 -12.39 0.85
N TYR A 231 -4.29 -12.43 -0.31
CA TYR A 231 -2.87 -12.15 -0.47
C TYR A 231 -2.68 -10.70 -0.87
N THR A 232 -2.06 -9.90 -0.02
CA THR A 232 -1.79 -8.48 -0.27
C THR A 232 -0.32 -8.25 -0.54
N LEU A 233 0.04 -7.93 -1.78
CA LEU A 233 1.41 -7.57 -2.18
C LEU A 233 1.54 -6.05 -2.27
N CYS A 234 2.50 -5.48 -1.57
CA CYS A 234 2.86 -4.08 -1.68
C CYS A 234 4.18 -3.92 -2.45
N THR A 235 4.20 -3.08 -3.45
CA THR A 235 5.42 -2.76 -4.18
C THR A 235 5.46 -1.29 -4.61
N HIS A 236 6.67 -0.80 -4.90
CA HIS A 236 6.89 0.60 -5.22
C HIS A 236 7.37 0.76 -6.67
N PRO A 237 6.75 1.60 -7.50
CA PRO A 237 7.15 1.77 -8.90
C PRO A 237 8.63 2.11 -9.10
N GLN A 238 9.24 2.84 -8.16
CA GLN A 238 10.66 3.16 -8.18
C GLN A 238 11.56 1.96 -7.85
N VAL A 239 11.01 0.87 -7.33
CA VAL A 239 11.69 -0.38 -6.97
C VAL A 239 11.30 -1.49 -7.94
N ILE A 240 10.07 -2.00 -7.86
CA ILE A 240 9.60 -3.13 -8.68
C ILE A 240 9.60 -2.83 -10.18
N GLY A 241 9.51 -1.56 -10.57
CA GLY A 241 9.59 -1.13 -11.97
C GLY A 241 10.96 -1.28 -12.63
N ARG A 242 12.02 -1.68 -11.87
CA ARG A 242 13.36 -1.97 -12.42
C ARG A 242 13.31 -3.23 -13.29
N ALA A 243 14.12 -3.26 -14.35
CA ALA A 243 14.05 -4.30 -15.38
C ALA A 243 14.10 -5.73 -14.84
N HIS A 244 14.97 -6.01 -13.87
CA HIS A 244 15.12 -7.34 -13.26
C HIS A 244 14.03 -7.66 -12.24
N LEU A 245 13.37 -6.64 -11.66
CA LEU A 245 12.32 -6.83 -10.66
C LEU A 245 10.93 -6.93 -11.30
N ILE A 246 10.66 -6.17 -12.36
CA ILE A 246 9.38 -6.27 -13.07
C ILE A 246 9.21 -7.65 -13.72
N THR A 247 10.30 -8.31 -14.15
CA THR A 247 10.23 -9.68 -14.66
C THR A 247 9.92 -10.69 -13.55
N MET A 248 10.46 -10.48 -12.34
CA MET A 248 10.11 -11.28 -11.17
C MET A 248 8.61 -11.14 -10.81
N LEU A 249 8.08 -9.91 -10.82
CA LEU A 249 6.64 -9.69 -10.59
C LEU A 249 5.79 -10.40 -11.64
N GLU A 250 6.20 -10.34 -12.90
CA GLU A 250 5.51 -11.06 -13.99
C GLU A 250 5.53 -12.58 -13.77
N ASP A 251 6.66 -13.14 -13.32
CA ASP A 251 6.78 -14.56 -13.02
C ASP A 251 5.86 -14.98 -11.86
N LEU A 252 5.74 -14.14 -10.84
CA LEU A 252 4.82 -14.36 -9.72
C LEU A 252 3.35 -14.30 -10.18
N ILE A 253 2.96 -13.31 -10.96
CA ILE A 253 1.61 -13.22 -11.56
C ILE A 253 1.29 -14.47 -12.38
N ARG A 254 2.22 -14.92 -13.21
CA ARG A 254 2.06 -16.14 -14.01
C ARG A 254 1.91 -17.38 -13.15
N HIS A 255 2.62 -17.46 -12.02
CA HIS A 255 2.49 -18.56 -11.08
C HIS A 255 1.08 -18.56 -10.45
N MET A 256 0.64 -17.42 -9.93
CA MET A 256 -0.68 -17.26 -9.30
C MET A 256 -1.83 -17.55 -10.27
N LYS A 257 -1.75 -17.08 -11.52
CA LYS A 257 -2.78 -17.32 -12.55
C LYS A 257 -2.90 -18.77 -13.00
N LYS A 258 -1.93 -19.63 -12.70
CA LYS A 258 -2.02 -21.08 -12.98
C LYS A 258 -2.80 -21.85 -11.91
N ALA A 259 -2.96 -21.29 -10.73
CA ALA A 259 -3.70 -21.91 -9.65
C ALA A 259 -5.21 -21.79 -9.87
N ASN A 260 -5.96 -22.85 -9.54
CA ASN A 260 -7.41 -22.86 -9.72
C ASN A 260 -8.12 -22.07 -8.62
N GLY A 261 -9.20 -21.34 -8.95
CA GLY A 261 -9.98 -20.59 -7.95
C GLY A 261 -9.29 -19.32 -7.45
N VAL A 262 -8.36 -18.77 -8.23
CA VAL A 262 -7.70 -17.50 -7.95
C VAL A 262 -8.43 -16.37 -8.66
N ARG A 263 -8.66 -15.27 -7.96
CA ARG A 263 -9.13 -14.00 -8.53
C ARG A 263 -8.20 -12.86 -8.14
N PHE A 264 -8.05 -11.88 -9.03
CA PHE A 264 -7.38 -10.61 -8.74
C PHE A 264 -8.43 -9.55 -8.49
N CYS A 265 -8.26 -8.77 -7.41
CA CYS A 265 -9.21 -7.74 -6.98
C CYS A 265 -8.49 -6.47 -6.53
N GLN A 266 -9.20 -5.36 -6.58
CA GLN A 266 -8.81 -4.13 -5.88
C GLN A 266 -9.12 -4.26 -4.39
N LEU A 267 -8.38 -3.54 -3.55
CA LEU A 267 -8.59 -3.57 -2.09
C LEU A 267 -9.98 -3.04 -1.70
N GLN A 268 -10.50 -2.01 -2.39
CA GLN A 268 -11.85 -1.49 -2.14
C GLN A 268 -12.96 -2.53 -2.37
N GLU A 269 -12.78 -3.45 -3.32
CA GLU A 269 -13.75 -4.53 -3.59
C GLU A 269 -13.77 -5.50 -2.42
N VAL A 270 -12.59 -5.93 -1.99
CA VAL A 270 -12.42 -6.85 -0.86
C VAL A 270 -12.98 -6.25 0.43
N ALA A 271 -12.69 -4.98 0.72
CA ALA A 271 -13.24 -4.27 1.87
C ALA A 271 -14.78 -4.16 1.80
N THR A 272 -15.32 -3.91 0.61
CA THR A 272 -16.77 -3.82 0.39
C THR A 272 -17.45 -5.18 0.61
N GLU A 273 -16.88 -6.26 0.10
CA GLU A 273 -17.37 -7.62 0.31
C GLU A 273 -17.33 -8.00 1.79
N TYR A 274 -16.22 -7.70 2.48
CA TYR A 274 -16.07 -7.95 3.91
C TYR A 274 -17.12 -7.20 4.73
N ASN A 275 -17.34 -5.89 4.47
CA ASN A 275 -18.35 -5.11 5.15
C ASN A 275 -19.77 -5.64 4.94
N LYS A 276 -20.06 -6.19 3.77
CA LYS A 276 -21.36 -6.80 3.47
C LYS A 276 -21.55 -8.12 4.21
N ALA A 277 -20.48 -8.92 4.35
CA ALA A 277 -20.53 -10.20 5.06
C ALA A 277 -20.51 -10.02 6.59
N HIS A 278 -19.87 -8.97 7.09
CA HIS A 278 -19.67 -8.68 8.51
C HIS A 278 -20.20 -7.26 8.86
N PRO A 279 -21.51 -7.04 8.82
CA PRO A 279 -22.08 -5.73 9.10
C PRO A 279 -21.82 -5.34 10.57
N VAL A 280 -21.28 -4.13 10.78
CA VAL A 280 -21.14 -3.56 12.12
C VAL A 280 -22.50 -2.98 12.51
N ALA A 281 -23.01 -3.28 13.69
CA ALA A 281 -24.16 -2.58 14.22
C ALA A 281 -23.81 -1.08 14.29
N ASN A 282 -24.69 -0.24 13.73
CA ASN A 282 -24.50 1.20 13.84
C ASN A 282 -24.37 1.57 15.32
N PRO A 283 -23.30 2.31 15.69
CA PRO A 283 -23.14 2.78 17.07
C PRO A 283 -24.24 3.74 17.47
#